data_034f68de097e977ff2c3c34581a48842
#
_entry.id   034f68de097e977ff2c3c34581a48842
#
_cell.length_a   1.000
_cell.length_b   1.000
_cell.length_c   1.000
_cell.angle_alpha   90.00
_cell.angle_beta   90.00
_cell.angle_gamma   90.00
#
_symmetry.space_group_name_H-M   'P 1'
#
loop_
_entity.id
_entity.type
_entity.pdbx_description
1 polymer ?
#
loop_
_entity_poly.entity_id
_entity_poly.type
_entity_poly.pdbx_seq_one_letter_code
_entity_poly.pdbx_strand_id
1 'polypeptide(L)'
;MDRLEKEIIRKYGKKLDREIKIDEIDKPLGDYREFRKESFSRKRILYERLCRVFGNFLKIKPNAEDYNKLKKSIEITHLEITPEEAYSFGTFIDLGFIVFVIAISGLLFFTVGFDFSYFLIVLLLIIIAAFTLKPLTMIPRYLENKYRLRASNQMVLCILYVVMYMRHTSNLEHAVKFAAEHLDEPLSLDLKKVFWDIEIGKYSNLKESLDSYLERWRDSNLEFVEAFHLIEGSLYEHEENRRIGMLEKSLEIMLEGTHEKMLHYAQD
;
A
#
# COMPACT_ATOMS: atom_id res chain seq x y z
N MET A 1 -12.39 4.02 -29.00
CA MET A 1 -11.12 4.62 -28.52
C MET A 1 -11.27 6.11 -28.41
N ASP A 2 -11.36 6.59 -27.16
CA ASP A 2 -11.69 7.98 -26.85
C ASP A 2 -10.50 8.90 -27.19
N ARG A 3 -10.76 10.20 -27.41
CA ARG A 3 -9.75 11.22 -27.80
C ARG A 3 -8.62 11.32 -26.75
N LEU A 4 -8.96 11.13 -25.48
CA LEU A 4 -8.07 11.15 -24.32
C LEU A 4 -7.08 9.95 -24.33
N GLU A 5 -7.55 8.77 -24.68
CA GLU A 5 -6.77 7.55 -24.78
C GLU A 5 -5.69 7.65 -25.86
N LYS A 6 -6.05 8.17 -27.04
CA LYS A 6 -5.10 8.45 -28.13
C LYS A 6 -4.04 9.49 -27.74
N GLU A 7 -4.40 10.45 -26.92
CA GLU A 7 -3.48 11.51 -26.49
C GLU A 7 -2.48 10.99 -25.44
N ILE A 8 -2.94 10.15 -24.51
CA ILE A 8 -2.10 9.48 -23.52
C ILE A 8 -1.12 8.53 -24.20
N ILE A 9 -1.59 7.65 -25.07
CA ILE A 9 -0.73 6.73 -25.84
C ILE A 9 0.26 7.51 -26.72
N ARG A 10 -0.14 8.62 -27.34
CA ARG A 10 0.76 9.45 -28.15
C ARG A 10 1.81 10.18 -27.32
N LYS A 11 1.46 10.67 -26.13
CA LYS A 11 2.36 11.46 -25.27
C LYS A 11 3.37 10.58 -24.54
N TYR A 12 2.90 9.46 -24.00
CA TYR A 12 3.74 8.54 -23.22
C TYR A 12 4.33 7.41 -24.06
N GLY A 13 3.63 6.89 -25.07
CA GLY A 13 4.12 5.83 -25.93
C GLY A 13 5.42 6.18 -26.64
N LYS A 14 5.53 7.37 -27.24
CA LYS A 14 6.77 7.82 -27.88
C LYS A 14 7.96 8.01 -26.93
N LYS A 15 7.71 8.28 -25.67
CA LYS A 15 8.75 8.39 -24.64
C LYS A 15 9.20 7.00 -24.19
N LEU A 16 8.23 6.10 -23.94
CA LEU A 16 8.47 4.71 -23.59
C LEU A 16 9.16 3.91 -24.70
N ASP A 17 8.75 4.06 -25.96
CA ASP A 17 9.39 3.39 -27.10
C ASP A 17 10.91 3.69 -27.22
N ARG A 18 11.36 4.83 -26.66
CA ARG A 18 12.79 5.18 -26.60
C ARG A 18 13.50 4.63 -25.37
N GLU A 19 12.76 4.38 -24.29
CA GLU A 19 13.29 3.89 -23.01
C GLU A 19 13.27 2.35 -22.93
N ILE A 20 12.44 1.67 -23.74
CA ILE A 20 12.43 0.20 -23.85
C ILE A 20 13.67 -0.26 -24.62
N LYS A 21 14.81 -0.30 -23.96
CA LYS A 21 15.98 -1.02 -24.42
C LYS A 21 15.92 -2.45 -23.92
N ILE A 22 15.60 -3.36 -24.81
CA ILE A 22 15.36 -4.79 -24.53
C ILE A 22 16.57 -5.48 -23.86
N ASP A 23 17.77 -4.96 -24.04
CA ASP A 23 19.01 -5.59 -23.60
C ASP A 23 19.41 -5.31 -22.12
N GLU A 24 18.73 -4.40 -21.41
CA GLU A 24 19.10 -4.05 -20.02
C GLU A 24 18.31 -4.78 -18.92
N ILE A 25 17.30 -5.61 -19.28
CA ILE A 25 16.30 -6.12 -18.35
C ILE A 25 16.72 -7.46 -17.69
N ASP A 26 17.81 -8.05 -18.12
CA ASP A 26 18.29 -9.35 -17.62
C ASP A 26 19.06 -9.30 -16.29
N LYS A 27 19.11 -8.14 -15.65
CA LYS A 27 19.69 -8.04 -14.30
C LYS A 27 18.69 -8.53 -13.26
N PRO A 28 19.14 -9.35 -12.28
CA PRO A 28 18.28 -9.72 -11.17
C PRO A 28 17.78 -8.45 -10.45
N LEU A 29 16.50 -8.39 -10.14
CA LEU A 29 15.97 -7.35 -9.25
C LEU A 29 16.77 -7.44 -7.95
N GLY A 30 17.48 -6.39 -7.58
CA GLY A 30 18.28 -6.35 -6.35
C GLY A 30 17.48 -6.78 -5.13
N ASP A 31 18.15 -7.16 -4.06
CA ASP A 31 17.51 -7.70 -2.85
C ASP A 31 16.33 -6.79 -2.43
N TYR A 32 15.12 -7.35 -2.42
CA TYR A 32 13.91 -6.65 -1.97
C TYR A 32 14.10 -5.97 -0.61
N ARG A 33 14.91 -6.56 0.26
CA ARG A 33 15.23 -6.00 1.58
C ARG A 33 16.05 -4.72 1.50
N GLU A 34 16.99 -4.63 0.57
CA GLU A 34 17.76 -3.40 0.32
C GLU A 34 16.85 -2.34 -0.28
N PHE A 35 16.09 -2.70 -1.32
CA PHE A 35 15.15 -1.80 -1.95
C PHE A 35 14.09 -1.28 -0.95
N ARG A 36 13.55 -2.14 -0.10
CA ARG A 36 12.62 -1.77 0.96
C ARG A 36 13.25 -0.76 1.95
N LYS A 37 14.54 -0.95 2.31
CA LYS A 37 15.25 -0.02 3.21
C LYS A 37 15.48 1.34 2.57
N GLU A 38 15.79 1.39 1.29
CA GLU A 38 15.95 2.63 0.54
C GLU A 38 14.63 3.37 0.37
N SER A 39 13.58 2.63 0.06
CA SER A 39 12.23 3.10 -0.18
C SER A 39 11.53 3.61 1.08
N PHE A 40 11.81 3.03 2.25
CA PHE A 40 11.09 3.40 3.47
C PHE A 40 11.59 4.72 4.04
N SER A 41 10.66 5.65 4.22
CA SER A 41 10.95 6.91 4.90
C SER A 41 11.51 6.65 6.30
N ARG A 42 12.45 7.50 6.74
CA ARG A 42 13.05 7.43 8.08
C ARG A 42 12.01 7.33 9.22
N LYS A 43 10.83 7.92 9.02
CA LYS A 43 9.72 7.86 9.98
C LYS A 43 9.11 6.45 10.11
N ARG A 44 8.99 5.69 9.00
CA ARG A 44 8.48 4.30 9.05
C ARG A 44 9.46 3.37 9.75
N ILE A 45 10.75 3.50 9.49
CA ILE A 45 11.80 2.73 10.13
C ILE A 45 11.84 3.01 11.65
N LEU A 46 11.67 4.26 12.05
CA LEU A 46 11.58 4.63 13.48
C LEU A 46 10.34 4.01 14.13
N TYR A 47 9.19 4.04 13.46
CA TYR A 47 7.96 3.42 13.96
C TYR A 47 8.16 1.92 14.19
N GLU A 48 8.71 1.18 13.23
CA GLU A 48 8.99 -0.25 13.37
C GLU A 48 9.94 -0.55 14.55
N ARG A 49 10.99 0.26 14.68
CA ARG A 49 11.96 0.12 15.79
C ARG A 49 11.29 0.33 17.14
N LEU A 50 10.46 1.36 17.27
CA LEU A 50 9.70 1.63 18.49
C LEU A 50 8.72 0.49 18.80
N CYS A 51 7.95 0.02 17.82
CA CYS A 51 7.05 -1.11 18.02
C CYS A 51 7.77 -2.36 18.53
N ARG A 52 8.95 -2.70 17.99
CA ARG A 52 9.76 -3.84 18.47
C ARG A 52 10.26 -3.65 19.92
N VAL A 53 10.73 -2.45 20.25
CA VAL A 53 11.21 -2.17 21.62
C VAL A 53 10.07 -2.31 22.61
N PHE A 54 8.93 -1.68 22.37
CA PHE A 54 7.79 -1.73 23.28
C PHE A 54 7.03 -3.05 23.28
N GLY A 55 7.00 -3.76 22.15
CA GLY A 55 6.44 -5.10 22.04
C GLY A 55 7.22 -6.15 22.85
N ASN A 56 8.52 -5.92 23.09
CA ASN A 56 9.32 -6.78 23.98
C ASN A 56 9.03 -6.51 25.47
N PHE A 57 8.64 -5.29 25.82
CA PHE A 57 8.30 -4.92 27.22
C PHE A 57 6.89 -5.37 27.62
N LEU A 58 5.92 -5.17 26.75
CA LEU A 58 4.50 -5.43 27.01
C LEU A 58 3.95 -6.25 25.83
N LYS A 59 3.78 -7.55 26.05
CA LYS A 59 3.14 -8.43 25.05
C LYS A 59 1.63 -8.41 25.24
N ILE A 60 0.99 -7.31 24.84
CA ILE A 60 -0.47 -7.17 24.92
C ILE A 60 -1.07 -7.75 23.63
N LYS A 61 -1.95 -8.73 23.78
CA LYS A 61 -2.68 -9.33 22.66
C LYS A 61 -3.92 -8.48 22.35
N PRO A 62 -4.06 -7.99 21.11
CA PRO A 62 -5.29 -7.33 20.68
C PRO A 62 -6.46 -8.34 20.63
N ASN A 63 -7.69 -7.84 20.59
CA ASN A 63 -8.87 -8.65 20.33
C ASN A 63 -8.76 -9.33 18.95
N ALA A 64 -9.40 -10.47 18.73
CA ALA A 64 -9.32 -11.24 17.49
C ALA A 64 -9.66 -10.41 16.24
N GLU A 65 -10.65 -9.52 16.35
CA GLU A 65 -11.03 -8.62 15.26
C GLU A 65 -9.94 -7.60 14.95
N ASP A 66 -9.39 -6.95 15.97
CA ASP A 66 -8.31 -5.96 15.83
C ASP A 66 -7.01 -6.62 15.36
N TYR A 67 -6.72 -7.84 15.82
CA TYR A 67 -5.57 -8.63 15.35
C TYR A 67 -5.63 -8.86 13.85
N ASN A 68 -6.77 -9.31 13.32
CA ASN A 68 -6.93 -9.58 11.90
C ASN A 68 -6.83 -8.28 11.06
N LYS A 69 -7.41 -7.19 11.54
CA LYS A 69 -7.31 -5.87 10.89
C LYS A 69 -5.87 -5.38 10.84
N LEU A 70 -5.15 -5.44 11.97
CA LEU A 70 -3.76 -5.03 12.06
C LEU A 70 -2.85 -5.90 11.20
N LYS A 71 -3.06 -7.23 11.20
CA LYS A 71 -2.30 -8.16 10.36
C LYS A 71 -2.44 -7.80 8.88
N LYS A 72 -3.66 -7.59 8.40
CA LYS A 72 -3.92 -7.18 7.01
C LYS A 72 -3.24 -5.85 6.68
N SER A 73 -3.34 -4.85 7.57
CA SER A 73 -2.71 -3.54 7.37
C SER A 73 -1.17 -3.60 7.34
N ILE A 74 -0.58 -4.40 8.20
CA ILE A 74 0.88 -4.62 8.28
C ILE A 74 1.40 -5.30 7.02
N GLU A 75 0.71 -6.34 6.53
CA GLU A 75 1.07 -7.05 5.31
C GLU A 75 1.00 -6.14 4.07
N ILE A 76 -0.05 -5.30 3.96
CA ILE A 76 -0.22 -4.38 2.82
C ILE A 76 0.83 -3.27 2.83
N THR A 77 1.19 -2.76 4.01
CA THR A 77 2.16 -1.67 4.13
C THR A 77 3.61 -2.13 4.17
N HIS A 78 3.86 -3.43 4.05
CA HIS A 78 5.20 -4.05 4.13
C HIS A 78 5.97 -3.74 5.42
N LEU A 79 5.27 -3.53 6.53
CA LEU A 79 5.90 -3.31 7.83
C LEU A 79 6.43 -4.63 8.40
N GLU A 80 7.67 -4.62 8.91
CA GLU A 80 8.29 -5.79 9.57
C GLU A 80 8.04 -5.78 11.08
N ILE A 81 6.76 -5.75 11.46
CA ILE A 81 6.31 -5.80 12.84
C ILE A 81 5.17 -6.80 12.99
N THR A 82 4.95 -7.29 14.19
CA THR A 82 3.78 -8.12 14.49
C THR A 82 2.58 -7.25 14.93
N PRO A 83 1.33 -7.75 14.76
CA PRO A 83 0.14 -7.05 15.26
C PRO A 83 0.22 -6.77 16.78
N GLU A 84 0.82 -7.68 17.53
CA GLU A 84 1.03 -7.55 18.98
C GLU A 84 1.99 -6.42 19.31
N GLU A 85 3.09 -6.25 18.55
CA GLU A 85 4.05 -5.15 18.73
C GLU A 85 3.43 -3.79 18.43
N ALA A 86 2.65 -3.69 17.33
CA ALA A 86 1.95 -2.46 16.98
C ALA A 86 0.92 -2.05 18.04
N TYR A 87 0.16 -3.02 18.55
CA TYR A 87 -0.84 -2.81 19.59
C TYR A 87 -0.19 -2.43 20.93
N SER A 88 0.87 -3.12 21.32
CA SER A 88 1.62 -2.84 22.54
C SER A 88 2.23 -1.46 22.55
N PHE A 89 2.76 -0.99 21.41
CA PHE A 89 3.28 0.37 21.25
C PHE A 89 2.19 1.42 21.48
N GLY A 90 1.01 1.24 20.83
CA GLY A 90 -0.11 2.17 20.99
C GLY A 90 -0.61 2.23 22.43
N THR A 91 -0.78 1.08 23.10
CA THR A 91 -1.20 1.01 24.51
C THR A 91 -0.16 1.57 25.48
N PHE A 92 1.14 1.42 25.18
CA PHE A 92 2.20 1.99 26.00
C PHE A 92 2.19 3.53 25.97
N ILE A 93 2.02 4.12 24.79
CA ILE A 93 1.92 5.59 24.65
C ILE A 93 0.69 6.10 25.40
N ASP A 94 -0.44 5.41 25.27
CA ASP A 94 -1.68 5.79 25.94
C ASP A 94 -1.55 5.71 27.47
N LEU A 95 -0.94 4.61 27.98
CA LEU A 95 -0.62 4.49 29.41
C LEU A 95 0.28 5.63 29.89
N GLY A 96 1.31 5.99 29.12
CA GLY A 96 2.19 7.12 29.40
C GLY A 96 1.41 8.44 29.45
N PHE A 97 0.44 8.62 28.55
CA PHE A 97 -0.42 9.79 28.54
C PHE A 97 -1.34 9.84 29.77
N ILE A 98 -1.91 8.69 30.20
CA ILE A 98 -2.70 8.60 31.44
C ILE A 98 -1.86 8.97 32.67
N VAL A 99 -0.64 8.44 32.76
CA VAL A 99 0.28 8.79 33.87
C VAL A 99 0.60 10.28 33.86
N PHE A 100 0.81 10.88 32.70
CA PHE A 100 1.03 12.32 32.53
C PHE A 100 -0.18 13.14 32.97
N VAL A 101 -1.39 12.72 32.63
CA VAL A 101 -2.66 13.35 33.08
C VAL A 101 -2.79 13.29 34.59
N ILE A 102 -2.47 12.16 35.23
CA ILE A 102 -2.49 11.99 36.68
C ILE A 102 -1.46 12.93 37.37
N ALA A 103 -0.26 13.02 36.79
CA ALA A 103 0.78 13.89 37.32
C ALA A 103 0.38 15.39 37.26
N ILE A 104 -0.17 15.84 36.12
CA ILE A 104 -0.69 17.20 35.95
C ILE A 104 -1.85 17.46 36.93
N SER A 105 -2.78 16.50 37.01
CA SER A 105 -3.89 16.59 37.96
C SER A 105 -3.44 16.78 39.42
N GLY A 106 -2.41 16.01 39.83
CA GLY A 106 -1.82 16.16 41.15
C GLY A 106 -1.18 17.54 41.36
N LEU A 107 -0.46 18.06 40.36
CA LEU A 107 0.14 19.38 40.42
C LEU A 107 -0.93 20.49 40.52
N LEU A 108 -1.99 20.40 39.73
CA LEU A 108 -3.12 21.35 39.76
C LEU A 108 -3.85 21.33 41.12
N PHE A 109 -3.98 20.16 41.74
CA PHE A 109 -4.56 20.03 43.06
C PHE A 109 -3.78 20.81 44.10
N PHE A 110 -2.46 20.80 44.06
CA PHE A 110 -1.61 21.54 44.97
C PHE A 110 -1.61 23.08 44.76
N THR A 111 -1.88 23.52 43.50
CA THR A 111 -1.80 24.96 43.16
C THR A 111 -3.16 25.66 43.24
N VAL A 112 -4.24 24.99 42.82
CA VAL A 112 -5.60 25.58 42.69
C VAL A 112 -6.53 25.16 43.83
N GLY A 113 -6.21 24.06 44.52
CA GLY A 113 -7.09 23.45 45.51
C GLY A 113 -8.25 22.66 44.89
N PHE A 114 -9.19 22.21 45.77
CA PHE A 114 -10.30 21.40 45.35
C PHE A 114 -11.51 22.26 45.00
N ASP A 115 -11.57 22.72 43.73
CA ASP A 115 -12.67 23.53 43.22
C ASP A 115 -13.44 22.76 42.13
N PHE A 116 -14.68 23.17 41.88
CA PHE A 116 -15.52 22.59 40.82
C PHE A 116 -14.84 22.66 39.41
N SER A 117 -14.11 23.73 39.16
CA SER A 117 -13.31 23.91 37.94
C SER A 117 -12.20 22.86 37.79
N TYR A 118 -11.54 22.49 38.90
CA TYR A 118 -10.56 21.39 38.90
C TYR A 118 -11.17 20.05 38.46
N PHE A 119 -12.34 19.71 39.04
CA PHE A 119 -13.03 18.46 38.65
C PHE A 119 -13.38 18.41 37.18
N LEU A 120 -13.87 19.51 36.60
CA LEU A 120 -14.20 19.58 35.16
C LEU A 120 -12.94 19.41 34.29
N ILE A 121 -11.82 20.01 34.65
CA ILE A 121 -10.56 19.89 33.89
C ILE A 121 -10.06 18.44 33.94
N VAL A 122 -10.05 17.80 35.11
CA VAL A 122 -9.62 16.39 35.23
C VAL A 122 -10.53 15.45 34.46
N LEU A 123 -11.84 15.65 34.55
CA LEU A 123 -12.80 14.86 33.79
C LEU A 123 -12.58 14.99 32.27
N LEU A 124 -12.35 16.22 31.77
CA LEU A 124 -12.04 16.48 30.38
C LEU A 124 -10.77 15.75 29.93
N LEU A 125 -9.70 15.82 30.74
CA LEU A 125 -8.43 15.14 30.45
C LEU A 125 -8.58 13.62 30.42
N ILE A 126 -9.37 13.03 31.30
CA ILE A 126 -9.67 11.58 31.28
C ILE A 126 -10.44 11.19 30.00
N ILE A 127 -11.40 11.99 29.59
CA ILE A 127 -12.16 11.75 28.34
C ILE A 127 -11.21 11.79 27.15
N ILE A 128 -10.31 12.79 27.06
CA ILE A 128 -9.31 12.88 26.01
C ILE A 128 -8.40 11.64 26.01
N ALA A 129 -7.92 11.20 27.17
CA ALA A 129 -7.10 10.01 27.31
C ALA A 129 -7.80 8.75 26.76
N ALA A 130 -9.08 8.56 27.12
CA ALA A 130 -9.86 7.43 26.63
C ALA A 130 -10.07 7.44 25.11
N PHE A 131 -10.16 8.63 24.50
CA PHE A 131 -10.31 8.77 23.04
C PHE A 131 -9.02 8.57 22.25
N THR A 132 -7.84 8.71 22.87
CA THR A 132 -6.54 8.56 22.19
C THR A 132 -6.10 7.11 22.01
N LEU A 133 -6.64 6.15 22.77
CA LEU A 133 -6.26 4.74 22.72
C LEU A 133 -6.47 4.12 21.32
N LYS A 134 -7.67 4.22 20.76
CA LYS A 134 -8.01 3.61 19.47
C LYS A 134 -7.16 4.12 18.30
N PRO A 135 -7.00 5.44 18.08
CA PRO A 135 -6.20 5.92 16.98
C PRO A 135 -4.71 5.54 17.10
N LEU A 136 -4.15 5.49 18.31
CA LEU A 136 -2.76 5.10 18.52
C LEU A 136 -2.49 3.62 18.23
N THR A 137 -3.40 2.74 18.64
CA THR A 137 -3.27 1.30 18.34
C THR A 137 -3.52 0.98 16.87
N MET A 138 -4.26 1.82 16.14
CA MET A 138 -4.64 1.63 14.75
C MET A 138 -3.78 2.41 13.74
N ILE A 139 -2.58 2.86 14.13
CA ILE A 139 -1.61 3.52 13.23
C ILE A 139 -1.36 2.72 11.94
N PRO A 140 -1.15 1.37 11.95
CA PRO A 140 -0.96 0.61 10.71
C PRO A 140 -2.12 0.74 9.73
N ARG A 141 -3.36 0.84 10.22
CA ARG A 141 -4.55 1.02 9.38
C ARG A 141 -4.57 2.40 8.69
N TYR A 142 -4.16 3.44 9.40
CA TYR A 142 -4.00 4.76 8.79
C TYR A 142 -2.92 4.75 7.70
N LEU A 143 -1.80 4.06 7.95
CA LEU A 143 -0.74 3.89 6.96
C LEU A 143 -1.24 3.08 5.75
N GLU A 144 -2.05 2.03 5.95
CA GLU A 144 -2.67 1.25 4.88
C GLU A 144 -3.53 2.13 3.99
N ASN A 145 -4.44 2.92 4.55
CA ASN A 145 -5.31 3.81 3.77
C ASN A 145 -4.49 4.77 2.89
N LYS A 146 -3.43 5.36 3.46
CA LYS A 146 -2.53 6.24 2.72
C LYS A 146 -1.76 5.49 1.62
N TYR A 147 -1.36 4.25 1.89
CA TYR A 147 -0.68 3.38 0.95
C TYR A 147 -1.60 3.03 -0.23
N ARG A 148 -2.82 2.57 0.07
CA ARG A 148 -3.83 2.24 -0.93
C ARG A 148 -4.17 3.41 -1.84
N LEU A 149 -4.36 4.61 -1.28
CA LEU A 149 -4.66 5.80 -2.08
C LEU A 149 -3.51 6.14 -3.05
N ARG A 150 -2.26 6.06 -2.59
CA ARG A 150 -1.10 6.31 -3.45
C ARG A 150 -0.93 5.24 -4.52
N ALA A 151 -1.11 3.96 -4.17
CA ALA A 151 -1.04 2.86 -5.12
C ALA A 151 -2.12 2.98 -6.20
N SER A 152 -3.36 3.28 -5.80
CA SER A 152 -4.47 3.48 -6.73
C SER A 152 -4.18 4.56 -7.78
N ASN A 153 -3.55 5.66 -7.39
CA ASN A 153 -3.16 6.73 -8.31
C ASN A 153 -2.09 6.30 -9.34
N GLN A 154 -1.36 5.21 -9.08
CA GLN A 154 -0.31 4.71 -9.96
C GLN A 154 -0.78 3.53 -10.85
N MET A 155 -1.96 2.97 -10.57
CA MET A 155 -2.45 1.78 -11.26
C MET A 155 -2.64 1.99 -12.77
N VAL A 156 -3.15 3.15 -13.18
CA VAL A 156 -3.29 3.50 -14.60
C VAL A 156 -1.94 3.48 -15.29
N LEU A 157 -0.94 4.09 -14.67
CA LEU A 157 0.42 4.14 -15.21
C LEU A 157 1.07 2.76 -15.23
N CYS A 158 0.79 1.92 -14.23
CA CYS A 158 1.23 0.53 -14.20
C CYS A 158 0.70 -0.25 -15.40
N ILE A 159 -0.61 -0.24 -15.62
CA ILE A 159 -1.23 -0.92 -16.76
C ILE A 159 -0.67 -0.35 -18.07
N LEU A 160 -0.49 0.95 -18.19
CA LEU A 160 0.09 1.55 -19.37
C LEU A 160 1.51 1.01 -19.65
N TYR A 161 2.38 0.93 -18.65
CA TYR A 161 3.73 0.39 -18.81
C TYR A 161 3.73 -1.08 -19.22
N VAL A 162 2.90 -1.90 -18.54
CA VAL A 162 2.78 -3.32 -18.86
C VAL A 162 2.25 -3.54 -20.28
N VAL A 163 1.18 -2.83 -20.67
CA VAL A 163 0.58 -2.93 -22.00
C VAL A 163 1.55 -2.52 -23.10
N MET A 164 2.23 -1.38 -22.91
CA MET A 164 3.21 -0.88 -23.90
C MET A 164 4.35 -1.87 -24.08
N TYR A 165 4.87 -2.45 -23.00
CA TYR A 165 5.91 -3.47 -23.08
C TYR A 165 5.42 -4.76 -23.76
N MET A 166 4.22 -5.23 -23.36
CA MET A 166 3.59 -6.44 -23.94
C MET A 166 3.30 -6.32 -25.45
N ARG A 167 3.04 -5.13 -25.95
CA ARG A 167 2.88 -4.91 -27.41
C ARG A 167 4.14 -5.24 -28.20
N HIS A 168 5.32 -5.07 -27.60
CA HIS A 168 6.60 -5.31 -28.26
C HIS A 168 7.16 -6.72 -28.05
N THR A 169 6.96 -7.31 -26.86
CA THR A 169 7.72 -8.51 -26.47
C THR A 169 6.86 -9.72 -26.18
N SER A 170 5.54 -9.58 -25.96
CA SER A 170 4.63 -10.64 -25.51
C SER A 170 5.13 -11.42 -24.27
N ASN A 171 5.97 -10.77 -23.44
CA ASN A 171 6.54 -11.36 -22.23
C ASN A 171 6.07 -10.60 -20.99
N LEU A 172 5.12 -11.22 -20.26
CA LEU A 172 4.52 -10.61 -19.07
C LEU A 172 5.52 -10.39 -17.95
N GLU A 173 6.46 -11.32 -17.76
CA GLU A 173 7.47 -11.21 -16.69
C GLU A 173 8.34 -9.97 -16.87
N HIS A 174 8.85 -9.77 -18.08
CA HIS A 174 9.63 -8.59 -18.41
C HIS A 174 8.78 -7.31 -18.36
N ALA A 175 7.52 -7.37 -18.76
CA ALA A 175 6.62 -6.23 -18.71
C ALA A 175 6.32 -5.77 -17.28
N VAL A 176 6.06 -6.71 -16.36
CA VAL A 176 5.82 -6.42 -14.94
C VAL A 176 7.10 -5.94 -14.27
N LYS A 177 8.26 -6.53 -14.62
CA LYS A 177 9.58 -6.08 -14.14
C LYS A 177 9.88 -4.66 -14.58
N PHE A 178 9.65 -4.34 -15.85
CA PHE A 178 9.79 -2.99 -16.39
C PHE A 178 8.90 -1.99 -15.62
N ALA A 179 7.63 -2.33 -15.38
CA ALA A 179 6.74 -1.50 -14.58
C ALA A 179 7.26 -1.31 -13.14
N ALA A 180 7.77 -2.38 -12.51
CA ALA A 180 8.33 -2.32 -11.16
C ALA A 180 9.54 -1.39 -11.04
N GLU A 181 10.33 -1.25 -12.10
CA GLU A 181 11.52 -0.39 -12.14
C GLU A 181 11.20 1.08 -12.45
N HIS A 182 10.10 1.36 -13.17
CA HIS A 182 9.76 2.69 -13.65
C HIS A 182 8.61 3.38 -12.88
N LEU A 183 7.95 2.65 -11.98
CA LEU A 183 6.95 3.21 -11.08
C LEU A 183 7.59 3.74 -9.80
N ASP A 184 6.92 4.72 -9.22
CA ASP A 184 7.22 5.18 -7.86
C ASP A 184 6.62 4.25 -6.80
N GLU A 185 7.02 4.46 -5.55
CA GLU A 185 6.35 3.83 -4.41
C GLU A 185 4.90 4.34 -4.24
N PRO A 186 3.99 3.51 -3.86
CA PRO A 186 4.15 2.17 -3.26
C PRO A 186 4.06 1.01 -4.26
N LEU A 187 3.54 1.21 -5.46
CA LEU A 187 3.22 0.14 -6.41
C LEU A 187 4.49 -0.57 -6.94
N SER A 188 5.58 0.17 -7.14
CA SER A 188 6.90 -0.39 -7.45
C SER A 188 7.35 -1.43 -6.43
N LEU A 189 7.17 -1.14 -5.12
CA LEU A 189 7.54 -2.04 -4.04
C LEU A 189 6.67 -3.31 -4.04
N ASP A 190 5.37 -3.18 -4.32
CA ASP A 190 4.44 -4.30 -4.44
C ASP A 190 4.86 -5.25 -5.56
N LEU A 191 5.15 -4.71 -6.75
CA LEU A 191 5.57 -5.52 -7.90
C LEU A 191 6.91 -6.19 -7.67
N LYS A 192 7.88 -5.50 -7.05
CA LYS A 192 9.16 -6.11 -6.66
C LYS A 192 8.97 -7.23 -5.65
N LYS A 193 7.99 -7.10 -4.74
CA LYS A 193 7.65 -8.18 -3.81
C LYS A 193 7.05 -9.39 -4.52
N VAL A 194 6.29 -9.22 -5.60
CA VAL A 194 5.78 -10.33 -6.41
C VAL A 194 6.94 -11.19 -6.92
N PHE A 195 8.03 -10.61 -7.42
CA PHE A 195 9.23 -11.33 -7.85
C PHE A 195 9.99 -11.95 -6.69
N TRP A 196 10.16 -11.21 -5.59
CA TRP A 196 10.82 -11.73 -4.39
C TRP A 196 10.11 -12.97 -3.82
N ASP A 197 8.77 -12.96 -3.80
CA ASP A 197 7.99 -14.09 -3.30
C ASP A 197 8.21 -15.36 -4.17
N ILE A 198 8.59 -15.24 -5.45
CA ILE A 198 9.01 -16.34 -6.32
C ILE A 198 10.45 -16.77 -6.00
N GLU A 199 11.38 -15.82 -5.87
CA GLU A 199 12.79 -16.11 -5.59
C GLU A 199 12.99 -16.88 -4.27
N ILE A 200 12.18 -16.58 -3.25
CA ILE A 200 12.20 -17.31 -1.97
C ILE A 200 11.37 -18.61 -1.99
N GLY A 201 10.82 -18.99 -3.14
CA GLY A 201 10.05 -20.22 -3.31
C GLY A 201 8.66 -20.24 -2.67
N LYS A 202 8.08 -19.08 -2.37
CA LYS A 202 6.72 -18.96 -1.83
C LYS A 202 5.65 -19.27 -2.89
N TYR A 203 5.91 -18.90 -4.14
CA TYR A 203 5.11 -19.21 -5.31
C TYR A 203 5.97 -19.85 -6.39
N SER A 204 5.37 -20.71 -7.23
CA SER A 204 6.10 -21.47 -8.25
C SER A 204 6.39 -20.66 -9.51
N ASN A 205 5.57 -19.63 -9.79
CA ASN A 205 5.68 -18.81 -11.00
C ASN A 205 5.08 -17.42 -10.80
N LEU A 206 5.33 -16.54 -11.80
CA LEU A 206 4.87 -15.16 -11.75
C LEU A 206 3.34 -15.07 -11.66
N LYS A 207 2.62 -15.91 -12.39
CA LYS A 207 1.15 -15.87 -12.43
C LYS A 207 0.57 -16.10 -11.04
N GLU A 208 0.98 -17.14 -10.32
CA GLU A 208 0.49 -17.43 -8.96
C GLU A 208 0.80 -16.28 -7.99
N SER A 209 2.00 -15.72 -8.07
CA SER A 209 2.40 -14.60 -7.20
C SER A 209 1.61 -13.35 -7.51
N LEU A 210 1.41 -13.04 -8.80
CA LEU A 210 0.65 -11.89 -9.28
C LEU A 210 -0.84 -12.02 -8.93
N ASP A 211 -1.46 -13.17 -9.16
CA ASP A 211 -2.86 -13.44 -8.80
C ASP A 211 -3.08 -13.24 -7.29
N SER A 212 -2.18 -13.76 -6.46
CA SER A 212 -2.24 -13.56 -5.02
C SER A 212 -2.08 -12.07 -4.61
N TYR A 213 -1.30 -11.32 -5.37
CA TYR A 213 -1.17 -9.87 -5.18
C TYR A 213 -2.46 -9.15 -5.60
N LEU A 214 -3.00 -9.45 -6.77
CA LEU A 214 -4.20 -8.84 -7.33
C LEU A 214 -5.44 -9.08 -6.46
N GLU A 215 -5.56 -10.26 -5.84
CA GLU A 215 -6.67 -10.57 -4.93
C GLU A 215 -6.80 -9.58 -3.77
N ARG A 216 -5.70 -8.98 -3.31
CA ARG A 216 -5.71 -7.94 -2.27
C ARG A 216 -6.38 -6.64 -2.73
N TRP A 217 -6.49 -6.43 -4.04
CA TRP A 217 -7.07 -5.24 -4.65
C TRP A 217 -8.52 -5.43 -5.13
N ARG A 218 -9.02 -6.67 -5.15
CA ARG A 218 -10.36 -7.02 -5.67
C ARG A 218 -11.48 -6.15 -5.06
N ASP A 219 -11.45 -5.94 -3.75
CA ASP A 219 -12.49 -5.16 -3.05
C ASP A 219 -12.40 -3.64 -3.29
N SER A 220 -11.25 -3.13 -3.71
CA SER A 220 -10.99 -1.68 -3.76
C SER A 220 -10.73 -1.13 -5.16
N ASN A 221 -10.21 -1.95 -6.06
CA ASN A 221 -9.87 -1.59 -7.44
C ASN A 221 -10.04 -2.80 -8.36
N LEU A 222 -11.30 -3.18 -8.57
CA LEU A 222 -11.64 -4.33 -9.42
C LEU A 222 -11.13 -4.15 -10.86
N GLU A 223 -11.18 -2.92 -11.37
CA GLU A 223 -10.75 -2.56 -12.72
C GLU A 223 -9.26 -2.89 -12.94
N PHE A 224 -8.45 -2.70 -11.91
CA PHE A 224 -7.02 -3.07 -11.95
C PHE A 224 -6.80 -4.57 -12.05
N VAL A 225 -7.62 -5.35 -11.33
CA VAL A 225 -7.59 -6.82 -11.39
C VAL A 225 -8.05 -7.32 -12.77
N GLU A 226 -9.16 -6.78 -13.29
CA GLU A 226 -9.70 -7.14 -14.61
C GLU A 226 -8.73 -6.77 -15.74
N ALA A 227 -8.08 -5.60 -15.64
CA ALA A 227 -7.08 -5.19 -16.61
C ALA A 227 -5.89 -6.17 -16.66
N PHE A 228 -5.37 -6.62 -15.50
CA PHE A 228 -4.31 -7.64 -15.48
C PHE A 228 -4.77 -8.99 -16.03
N HIS A 229 -5.98 -9.45 -15.71
CA HIS A 229 -6.51 -10.69 -16.27
C HIS A 229 -6.66 -10.65 -17.79
N LEU A 230 -7.02 -9.49 -18.37
CA LEU A 230 -7.03 -9.31 -19.84
C LEU A 230 -5.61 -9.36 -20.42
N ILE A 231 -4.63 -8.73 -19.74
CA ILE A 231 -3.22 -8.80 -20.16
C ILE A 231 -2.73 -10.24 -20.12
N GLU A 232 -3.00 -10.99 -19.05
CA GLU A 232 -2.66 -12.41 -18.95
C GLU A 232 -3.36 -13.24 -20.06
N GLY A 233 -4.65 -12.99 -20.30
CA GLY A 233 -5.41 -13.62 -21.35
C GLY A 233 -4.81 -13.40 -22.74
N SER A 234 -4.22 -12.23 -22.99
CA SER A 234 -3.57 -11.88 -24.24
C SER A 234 -2.37 -12.78 -24.60
N LEU A 235 -1.75 -13.43 -23.59
CA LEU A 235 -0.63 -14.39 -23.83
C LEU A 235 -1.07 -15.67 -24.53
N TYR A 236 -2.33 -16.04 -24.38
CA TYR A 236 -2.89 -17.27 -24.97
C TYR A 236 -3.56 -17.02 -26.33
N GLU A 237 -3.64 -15.75 -26.76
CA GLU A 237 -4.24 -15.39 -28.03
C GLU A 237 -3.22 -15.54 -29.18
N HIS A 238 -3.58 -16.33 -30.18
CA HIS A 238 -2.71 -16.63 -31.32
C HIS A 238 -2.81 -15.59 -32.43
N GLU A 239 -3.93 -14.87 -32.50
CA GLU A 239 -4.14 -13.82 -33.49
C GLU A 239 -3.64 -12.47 -32.99
N GLU A 240 -2.68 -11.89 -33.70
CA GLU A 240 -2.01 -10.62 -33.28
C GLU A 240 -3.02 -9.48 -33.07
N ASN A 241 -4.03 -9.35 -33.95
CA ASN A 241 -5.02 -8.28 -33.81
C ASN A 241 -5.89 -8.45 -32.57
N ARG A 242 -6.24 -9.68 -32.20
CA ARG A 242 -7.01 -9.98 -30.98
C ARG A 242 -6.16 -9.76 -29.74
N ARG A 243 -4.90 -10.18 -29.78
CA ARG A 243 -3.94 -9.96 -28.70
C ARG A 243 -3.81 -8.47 -28.40
N ILE A 244 -3.60 -7.65 -29.42
CA ILE A 244 -3.52 -6.19 -29.28
C ILE A 244 -4.84 -5.62 -28.77
N GLY A 245 -5.99 -6.09 -29.30
CA GLY A 245 -7.31 -5.66 -28.84
C GLY A 245 -7.56 -5.94 -27.36
N MET A 246 -7.09 -7.09 -26.82
CA MET A 246 -7.17 -7.38 -25.38
C MET A 246 -6.30 -6.44 -24.54
N LEU A 247 -5.10 -6.13 -25.01
CA LEU A 247 -4.21 -5.17 -24.35
C LEU A 247 -4.80 -3.75 -24.34
N GLU A 248 -5.39 -3.32 -25.45
CA GLU A 248 -6.09 -2.03 -25.54
C GLU A 248 -7.32 -1.99 -24.61
N LYS A 249 -8.09 -3.08 -24.57
CA LYS A 249 -9.26 -3.19 -23.68
C LYS A 249 -8.89 -3.16 -22.21
N SER A 250 -7.74 -3.73 -21.82
CA SER A 250 -7.25 -3.66 -20.45
C SER A 250 -6.96 -2.21 -20.02
N LEU A 251 -6.39 -1.40 -20.90
CA LEU A 251 -6.13 0.02 -20.65
C LEU A 251 -7.44 0.83 -20.60
N GLU A 252 -8.39 0.54 -21.50
CA GLU A 252 -9.72 1.17 -21.54
C GLU A 252 -10.45 0.97 -20.20
N ILE A 253 -10.55 -0.27 -19.70
CA ILE A 253 -11.19 -0.59 -18.41
C ILE A 253 -10.56 0.21 -17.27
N MET A 254 -9.25 0.31 -17.24
CA MET A 254 -8.54 1.05 -16.19
C MET A 254 -8.82 2.56 -16.25
N LEU A 255 -8.91 3.13 -17.45
CA LEU A 255 -9.21 4.56 -17.66
C LEU A 255 -10.67 4.89 -17.34
N GLU A 256 -11.63 4.06 -17.78
CA GLU A 256 -13.05 4.21 -17.49
C GLU A 256 -13.31 4.17 -15.97
N GLY A 257 -12.81 3.15 -15.27
CA GLY A 257 -12.97 3.01 -13.82
C GLY A 257 -12.35 4.17 -13.04
N THR A 258 -11.24 4.74 -13.53
CA THR A 258 -10.63 5.93 -12.91
C THR A 258 -11.50 7.16 -13.14
N HIS A 259 -12.07 7.31 -14.33
CA HIS A 259 -12.95 8.43 -14.66
C HIS A 259 -14.25 8.40 -13.85
N GLU A 260 -14.88 7.25 -13.69
CA GLU A 260 -16.09 7.07 -12.86
C GLU A 260 -15.81 7.41 -11.39
N LYS A 261 -14.68 6.97 -10.84
CA LYS A 261 -14.26 7.33 -9.48
C LYS A 261 -14.07 8.84 -9.31
N MET A 262 -13.44 9.51 -10.28
CA MET A 262 -13.27 10.97 -10.25
C MET A 262 -14.61 11.72 -10.31
N LEU A 263 -15.55 11.24 -11.14
CA LEU A 263 -16.89 11.85 -11.21
C LEU A 263 -17.65 11.70 -9.91
N HIS A 264 -17.55 10.55 -9.24
CA HIS A 264 -18.20 10.32 -7.95
C HIS A 264 -17.66 11.27 -6.88
N TYR A 265 -16.32 11.43 -6.80
CA TYR A 265 -15.70 12.38 -5.86
C TYR A 265 -15.98 13.87 -6.17
N ALA A 266 -16.36 14.20 -7.38
CA ALA A 266 -16.72 15.59 -7.75
C ALA A 266 -18.19 15.93 -7.47
N GLN A 267 -19.03 14.92 -7.19
CA GLN A 267 -20.46 15.08 -6.92
C GLN A 267 -20.81 15.05 -5.42
N ASP A 268 -19.90 14.56 -4.57
CA ASP A 268 -19.99 14.60 -3.11
C ASP A 268 -19.32 15.88 -2.54
#